data_2d166f7e9043f5d1566d2b8eb13b5e09
#
_entry.id   2d166f7e9043f5d1566d2b8eb13b5e09
#
_cell.length_a   1.000
_cell.length_b   1.000
_cell.length_c   1.000
_cell.angle_alpha   90.00
_cell.angle_beta   90.00
_cell.angle_gamma   90.00
#
_symmetry.space_group_name_H-M   'P 1'
#
loop_
_entity.id
_entity.type
_entity.pdbx_description
1 polymer ?
#
loop_
_entity_poly.entity_id
_entity_poly.type
_entity_poly.pdbx_seq_one_letter_code
_entity_poly.pdbx_strand_id
1 'polypeptide(L)'
;MGTIEVDANRYWGAQTERSLHNFDIGRETFVWGRPMVKALGILKKSAALANAELGELPTDIAELIAKAGDEVIAGDLDAEFPLVVFQTGSGTQSNMNSNEVISNRAIELAGGERGSKTPVHPNDHVNRGQSSNDTFPTAMHIAVVSELAAMYPRVERLRGTLDAKAKEYDDVVMVGRTHLQDATPIRLGQVISGWVAQIDFALDGIEYADSRARELAIGGTAVGTGLNAHPKFGELTAEKISEETGIAFKQADNLFAALGAHDALVLVSGALRVLADALMKIANDVRWYASGPRNGIGELLIPENEPGSSIMPGKVNPTQCEAMTMVATQVFGNDATVGFAGSQGNFQLNVFKPVMAWNVLESIRLLGDACVSFDTHCAYGIEPNRERIQHNLDINLMQVTALNRHIGYDKASKIAKNAHHKGLSLRESALELGFLTEEQFDAWVVPADMTHPSAADE
;
A
#
# COMPACT_ATOMS: atom_id res chain seq x y z
N MET A 1 -38.85 -4.27 18.08
CA MET A 1 -37.77 -5.24 18.28
C MET A 1 -37.62 -5.73 19.72
N GLY A 2 -38.37 -5.26 20.66
CA GLY A 2 -38.25 -5.58 22.07
C GLY A 2 -37.09 -4.89 22.81
N THR A 3 -36.95 -5.15 24.11
CA THR A 3 -35.85 -4.68 24.94
C THR A 3 -34.61 -5.56 24.77
N ILE A 4 -33.42 -5.01 24.97
CA ILE A 4 -32.16 -5.74 25.08
C ILE A 4 -31.36 -5.14 26.25
N GLU A 5 -30.72 -5.99 27.01
CA GLU A 5 -29.84 -5.56 28.10
C GLU A 5 -28.48 -5.18 27.53
N VAL A 6 -27.91 -4.07 28.06
CA VAL A 6 -26.57 -3.57 27.74
C VAL A 6 -25.83 -3.41 29.03
N ASP A 7 -24.57 -3.81 29.10
CA ASP A 7 -23.73 -3.62 30.27
C ASP A 7 -23.62 -2.12 30.60
N ALA A 8 -24.01 -1.75 31.82
CA ALA A 8 -24.02 -0.37 32.30
C ALA A 8 -22.63 0.33 32.27
N ASN A 9 -21.54 -0.46 32.23
CA ASN A 9 -20.19 0.07 32.12
C ASN A 9 -19.79 0.46 30.69
N ARG A 10 -20.59 0.05 29.68
CA ARG A 10 -20.31 0.35 28.28
C ARG A 10 -20.88 1.69 27.84
N TYR A 11 -20.22 2.31 26.87
CA TYR A 11 -20.73 3.52 26.21
C TYR A 11 -21.59 3.19 25.01
N TRP A 12 -21.50 1.99 24.41
CA TRP A 12 -22.43 1.61 23.35
C TRP A 12 -23.85 1.39 23.90
N GLY A 13 -24.83 1.34 23.00
CA GLY A 13 -26.23 1.17 23.35
C GLY A 13 -26.86 -0.06 22.70
N ALA A 14 -28.18 -0.04 22.67
CA ALA A 14 -28.98 -1.19 22.23
C ALA A 14 -28.77 -1.59 20.76
N GLN A 15 -28.42 -0.68 19.88
CA GLN A 15 -28.17 -1.02 18.48
C GLN A 15 -26.84 -1.76 18.29
N THR A 16 -25.79 -1.32 18.96
CA THR A 16 -24.52 -2.01 18.98
C THR A 16 -24.64 -3.39 19.61
N GLU A 17 -25.34 -3.50 20.76
CA GLU A 17 -25.56 -4.77 21.44
C GLU A 17 -26.31 -5.78 20.53
N ARG A 18 -27.36 -5.34 19.83
CA ARG A 18 -28.04 -6.18 18.83
C ARG A 18 -27.12 -6.61 17.69
N SER A 19 -26.23 -5.75 17.26
CA SER A 19 -25.25 -6.07 16.21
C SER A 19 -24.29 -7.16 16.66
N LEU A 20 -23.82 -7.12 17.90
CA LEU A 20 -22.97 -8.15 18.50
C LEU A 20 -23.63 -9.55 18.48
N HIS A 21 -24.95 -9.58 18.71
CA HIS A 21 -25.71 -10.83 18.65
C HIS A 21 -26.06 -11.28 17.22
N ASN A 22 -26.21 -10.32 16.28
CA ASN A 22 -26.69 -10.61 14.93
C ASN A 22 -25.55 -10.97 13.97
N PHE A 23 -24.33 -10.45 14.19
CA PHE A 23 -23.19 -10.63 13.31
C PHE A 23 -21.98 -11.19 14.07
N ASP A 24 -22.02 -12.48 14.38
CA ASP A 24 -20.92 -13.19 15.00
C ASP A 24 -20.06 -13.91 13.94
N ILE A 25 -19.40 -13.09 13.07
CA ILE A 25 -18.67 -13.58 11.90
C ILE A 25 -17.22 -13.10 11.98
N GLY A 26 -16.29 -14.01 12.26
CA GLY A 26 -14.86 -13.73 12.26
C GLY A 26 -14.41 -12.71 13.31
N ARG A 27 -15.05 -12.66 14.46
CA ARG A 27 -14.85 -11.70 15.55
C ARG A 27 -13.41 -11.65 16.08
N GLU A 28 -12.71 -12.76 16.03
CA GLU A 28 -11.31 -12.82 16.51
C GLU A 28 -10.34 -12.03 15.62
N THR A 29 -10.71 -11.79 14.36
CA THR A 29 -9.82 -11.16 13.37
C THR A 29 -10.40 -9.89 12.75
N PHE A 30 -11.69 -9.90 12.38
CA PHE A 30 -12.32 -8.86 11.56
C PHE A 30 -13.09 -7.83 12.39
N VAL A 31 -12.47 -7.27 13.41
CA VAL A 31 -12.97 -6.13 14.18
C VAL A 31 -12.27 -4.87 13.71
N TRP A 32 -13.00 -3.75 13.67
CA TRP A 32 -12.43 -2.49 13.23
C TRP A 32 -11.20 -2.08 14.05
N GLY A 33 -10.12 -1.81 13.37
CA GLY A 33 -8.91 -1.25 13.98
C GLY A 33 -8.97 0.28 14.10
N ARG A 34 -7.93 0.81 14.71
CA ARG A 34 -7.75 2.22 15.02
C ARG A 34 -8.03 3.18 13.86
N PRO A 35 -7.60 2.94 12.59
CA PRO A 35 -7.83 3.88 11.49
C PRO A 35 -9.31 4.19 11.27
N MET A 36 -10.18 3.16 11.27
CA MET A 36 -11.60 3.35 11.04
C MET A 36 -12.32 3.99 12.24
N VAL A 37 -11.96 3.61 13.46
CA VAL A 37 -12.51 4.20 14.69
C VAL A 37 -12.15 5.68 14.79
N LYS A 38 -10.90 6.03 14.54
CA LYS A 38 -10.44 7.43 14.49
C LYS A 38 -11.19 8.24 13.45
N ALA A 39 -11.38 7.69 12.26
CA ALA A 39 -12.10 8.36 11.17
C ALA A 39 -13.57 8.62 11.52
N LEU A 40 -14.24 7.68 12.21
CA LEU A 40 -15.60 7.91 12.74
C LEU A 40 -15.62 9.03 13.77
N GLY A 41 -14.65 9.11 14.68
CA GLY A 41 -14.51 10.20 15.64
C GLY A 41 -14.34 11.56 14.96
N ILE A 42 -13.43 11.67 14.00
CA ILE A 42 -13.20 12.87 13.19
C ILE A 42 -14.49 13.32 12.50
N LEU A 43 -15.16 12.39 11.81
CA LEU A 43 -16.40 12.68 11.12
C LEU A 43 -17.49 13.22 12.07
N LYS A 44 -17.73 12.55 13.19
CA LYS A 44 -18.81 12.95 14.12
C LYS A 44 -18.53 14.28 14.80
N LYS A 45 -17.30 14.55 15.20
CA LYS A 45 -16.86 15.86 15.70
C LYS A 45 -17.09 16.94 14.64
N SER A 46 -16.60 16.74 13.43
CA SER A 46 -16.71 17.71 12.34
C SER A 46 -18.14 17.99 11.94
N ALA A 47 -18.98 16.96 11.86
CA ALA A 47 -20.41 17.10 11.56
C ALA A 47 -21.18 17.88 12.64
N ALA A 48 -20.87 17.65 13.92
CA ALA A 48 -21.48 18.38 15.03
C ALA A 48 -21.12 19.88 15.00
N LEU A 49 -19.84 20.19 14.78
CA LEU A 49 -19.35 21.57 14.67
C LEU A 49 -19.95 22.30 13.44
N ALA A 50 -20.04 21.62 12.30
CA ALA A 50 -20.67 22.13 11.10
C ALA A 50 -22.16 22.43 11.34
N ASN A 51 -22.90 21.52 11.97
CA ASN A 51 -24.30 21.73 12.32
C ASN A 51 -24.51 22.90 13.30
N ALA A 52 -23.60 23.09 14.25
CA ALA A 52 -23.66 24.23 15.18
C ALA A 52 -23.45 25.56 14.44
N GLU A 53 -22.49 25.65 13.55
CA GLU A 53 -22.21 26.82 12.73
C GLU A 53 -23.40 27.18 11.81
N LEU A 54 -24.11 26.17 11.32
CA LEU A 54 -25.30 26.30 10.49
C LEU A 54 -26.58 26.58 11.29
N GLY A 55 -26.53 26.58 12.62
CA GLY A 55 -27.69 26.75 13.50
C GLY A 55 -28.64 25.55 13.57
N GLU A 56 -28.21 24.39 13.07
CA GLU A 56 -28.96 23.13 13.05
C GLU A 56 -28.80 22.32 14.35
N LEU A 57 -27.79 22.66 15.18
CA LEU A 57 -27.52 22.05 16.48
C LEU A 57 -27.14 23.12 17.50
N PRO A 58 -27.65 23.07 18.75
CA PRO A 58 -27.21 23.97 19.81
C PRO A 58 -25.69 23.86 20.06
N THR A 59 -25.04 24.99 20.26
CA THR A 59 -23.56 25.04 20.40
C THR A 59 -23.05 24.23 21.58
N ASP A 60 -23.72 24.27 22.74
CA ASP A 60 -23.38 23.51 23.93
C ASP A 60 -23.46 21.98 23.70
N ILE A 61 -24.44 21.52 22.92
CA ILE A 61 -24.58 20.12 22.54
C ILE A 61 -23.45 19.72 21.57
N ALA A 62 -23.13 20.59 20.60
CA ALA A 62 -22.04 20.33 19.66
C ALA A 62 -20.67 20.26 20.36
N GLU A 63 -20.42 21.13 21.35
CA GLU A 63 -19.19 21.09 22.16
C GLU A 63 -19.07 19.79 22.96
N LEU A 64 -20.17 19.28 23.54
CA LEU A 64 -20.15 17.99 24.24
C LEU A 64 -19.85 16.83 23.28
N ILE A 65 -20.45 16.84 22.08
CA ILE A 65 -20.18 15.84 21.03
C ILE A 65 -18.71 15.94 20.57
N ALA A 66 -18.19 17.15 20.39
CA ALA A 66 -16.81 17.36 19.95
C ALA A 66 -15.82 16.84 21.00
N LYS A 67 -16.03 17.11 22.29
CA LYS A 67 -15.18 16.58 23.39
C LYS A 67 -15.19 15.05 23.42
N ALA A 68 -16.35 14.42 23.30
CA ALA A 68 -16.45 12.96 23.23
C ALA A 68 -15.80 12.41 21.94
N GLY A 69 -15.93 13.13 20.82
CA GLY A 69 -15.25 12.85 19.57
C GLY A 69 -13.71 12.89 19.70
N ASP A 70 -13.19 13.87 20.44
CA ASP A 70 -11.75 13.97 20.71
C ASP A 70 -11.20 12.74 21.46
N GLU A 71 -11.95 12.20 22.44
CA GLU A 71 -11.57 10.96 23.12
C GLU A 71 -11.56 9.74 22.20
N VAL A 72 -12.52 9.66 21.24
CA VAL A 72 -12.51 8.64 20.18
C VAL A 72 -11.31 8.83 19.27
N ILE A 73 -10.99 10.05 18.86
CA ILE A 73 -9.83 10.39 18.03
C ILE A 73 -8.53 10.06 18.76
N ALA A 74 -8.44 10.27 20.06
CA ALA A 74 -7.27 9.95 20.88
C ALA A 74 -7.06 8.43 21.08
N GLY A 75 -8.15 7.64 21.03
CA GLY A 75 -8.13 6.18 21.24
C GLY A 75 -8.57 5.75 22.64
N ASP A 76 -8.98 6.70 23.48
CA ASP A 76 -9.39 6.42 24.87
C ASP A 76 -10.65 5.52 24.95
N LEU A 77 -11.42 5.48 23.84
CA LEU A 77 -12.66 4.73 23.73
C LEU A 77 -12.61 3.58 22.72
N ASP A 78 -11.42 3.14 22.28
CA ASP A 78 -11.28 2.08 21.26
C ASP A 78 -11.98 0.76 21.65
N ALA A 79 -11.98 0.42 22.95
CA ALA A 79 -12.66 -0.78 23.46
C ALA A 79 -14.20 -0.75 23.32
N GLU A 80 -14.76 0.42 22.99
CA GLU A 80 -16.21 0.62 22.79
C GLU A 80 -16.64 0.40 21.34
N PHE A 81 -15.73 -0.03 20.44
CA PHE A 81 -15.99 -0.31 19.03
C PHE A 81 -15.79 -1.79 18.68
N PRO A 82 -16.59 -2.73 19.25
CA PRO A 82 -16.36 -4.15 19.13
C PRO A 82 -16.94 -4.79 17.87
N LEU A 83 -17.48 -4.00 16.92
CA LEU A 83 -18.22 -4.53 15.80
C LEU A 83 -17.33 -5.06 14.69
N VAL A 84 -17.81 -6.13 14.04
CA VAL A 84 -17.10 -6.81 12.97
C VAL A 84 -17.30 -6.14 11.61
N VAL A 85 -16.36 -6.40 10.70
CA VAL A 85 -16.42 -5.97 9.29
C VAL A 85 -17.62 -6.58 8.56
N PHE A 86 -17.91 -7.87 8.81
CA PHE A 86 -19.01 -8.59 8.17
C PHE A 86 -20.34 -8.29 8.86
N GLN A 87 -20.87 -7.11 8.58
CA GLN A 87 -22.13 -6.55 9.06
C GLN A 87 -23.00 -6.14 7.87
N THR A 88 -24.01 -5.31 8.07
CA THR A 88 -24.76 -4.75 6.94
C THR A 88 -23.82 -3.95 6.04
N GLY A 89 -23.92 -4.13 4.74
CA GLY A 89 -22.99 -3.58 3.77
C GLY A 89 -22.99 -2.06 3.62
N SER A 90 -23.95 -1.36 4.22
CA SER A 90 -23.97 0.09 4.36
C SER A 90 -23.07 0.61 5.49
N GLY A 91 -22.63 -0.26 6.41
CA GLY A 91 -21.89 0.11 7.61
C GLY A 91 -22.76 0.75 8.72
N THR A 92 -24.07 0.54 8.66
CA THR A 92 -25.02 1.17 9.60
C THR A 92 -24.70 0.83 11.05
N GLN A 93 -24.33 -0.41 11.37
CA GLN A 93 -24.01 -0.78 12.74
C GLN A 93 -22.81 -0.01 13.28
N SER A 94 -21.77 0.16 12.51
CA SER A 94 -20.59 0.95 12.91
C SER A 94 -20.93 2.44 13.05
N ASN A 95 -21.76 2.99 12.16
CA ASN A 95 -22.25 4.36 12.31
C ASN A 95 -23.06 4.53 13.60
N MET A 96 -23.97 3.59 13.90
CA MET A 96 -24.77 3.62 15.13
C MET A 96 -23.93 3.40 16.37
N ASN A 97 -22.93 2.54 16.31
CA ASN A 97 -21.98 2.35 17.40
C ASN A 97 -21.28 3.67 17.75
N SER A 98 -20.76 4.39 16.76
CA SER A 98 -20.13 5.70 17.01
C SER A 98 -21.14 6.74 17.57
N ASN A 99 -22.39 6.75 17.09
CA ASN A 99 -23.43 7.62 17.61
C ASN A 99 -23.74 7.33 19.08
N GLU A 100 -23.89 6.04 19.45
CA GLU A 100 -24.20 5.61 20.81
C GLU A 100 -23.05 5.91 21.77
N VAL A 101 -21.81 5.57 21.40
CA VAL A 101 -20.61 5.81 22.22
C VAL A 101 -20.40 7.30 22.48
N ILE A 102 -20.43 8.12 21.43
CA ILE A 102 -20.25 9.58 21.55
C ILE A 102 -21.40 10.21 22.34
N SER A 103 -22.65 9.81 22.08
CA SER A 103 -23.81 10.31 22.84
C SER A 103 -23.68 9.99 24.33
N ASN A 104 -23.41 8.74 24.71
CA ASN A 104 -23.30 8.34 26.11
C ASN A 104 -22.11 8.98 26.81
N ARG A 105 -20.98 9.15 26.12
CA ARG A 105 -19.85 9.86 26.69
C ARG A 105 -20.14 11.36 26.88
N ALA A 106 -20.80 12.00 25.92
CA ALA A 106 -21.22 13.38 26.03
C ALA A 106 -22.23 13.61 27.16
N ILE A 107 -23.17 12.69 27.38
CA ILE A 107 -24.10 12.69 28.51
C ILE A 107 -23.35 12.65 29.84
N GLU A 108 -22.39 11.75 29.97
CA GLU A 108 -21.58 11.64 31.19
C GLU A 108 -20.74 12.90 31.44
N LEU A 109 -20.13 13.49 30.39
CA LEU A 109 -19.41 14.77 30.47
C LEU A 109 -20.30 15.93 30.94
N ALA A 110 -21.60 15.87 30.64
CA ALA A 110 -22.62 16.80 31.11
C ALA A 110 -23.15 16.49 32.53
N GLY A 111 -22.65 15.40 33.18
CA GLY A 111 -23.14 14.97 34.50
C GLY A 111 -24.47 14.21 34.46
N GLY A 112 -24.92 13.75 33.29
CA GLY A 112 -26.15 12.99 33.09
C GLY A 112 -25.93 11.46 33.23
N GLU A 113 -27.03 10.72 33.14
CA GLU A 113 -27.04 9.24 33.23
C GLU A 113 -26.92 8.63 31.84
N ARG A 114 -25.96 7.72 31.63
CA ARG A 114 -25.78 6.97 30.38
C ARG A 114 -27.07 6.26 29.97
N GLY A 115 -27.38 6.26 28.69
CA GLY A 115 -28.59 5.63 28.16
C GLY A 115 -29.85 6.52 28.24
N SER A 116 -29.81 7.64 28.98
CA SER A 116 -30.94 8.58 29.13
C SER A 116 -31.30 9.33 27.84
N LYS A 117 -30.38 9.43 26.89
CA LYS A 117 -30.46 10.23 25.66
C LYS A 117 -30.61 11.73 25.91
N THR A 118 -30.30 12.20 27.10
CA THR A 118 -30.37 13.59 27.52
C THR A 118 -29.12 14.01 28.29
N PRO A 119 -28.45 15.12 27.96
CA PRO A 119 -28.88 16.14 26.97
C PRO A 119 -28.55 15.79 25.51
N VAL A 120 -27.76 14.73 25.21
CA VAL A 120 -27.32 14.37 23.87
C VAL A 120 -28.03 13.11 23.38
N HIS A 121 -28.76 13.22 22.26
CA HIS A 121 -29.42 12.07 21.62
C HIS A 121 -28.58 11.51 20.46
N PRO A 122 -28.38 10.16 20.34
CA PRO A 122 -27.50 9.58 19.32
C PRO A 122 -27.98 9.87 17.88
N ASN A 123 -29.28 9.85 17.62
CA ASN A 123 -29.83 10.09 16.29
C ASN A 123 -30.11 11.58 16.00
N ASP A 124 -30.72 12.27 16.96
CA ASP A 124 -31.20 13.65 16.72
C ASP A 124 -30.08 14.67 16.81
N HIS A 125 -28.99 14.37 17.56
CA HIS A 125 -27.86 15.26 17.76
C HIS A 125 -26.59 14.73 17.08
N VAL A 126 -26.04 13.56 17.49
CA VAL A 126 -24.79 13.05 16.95
C VAL A 126 -24.89 12.73 15.45
N ASN A 127 -26.04 12.21 15.01
CA ASN A 127 -26.31 11.87 13.61
C ASN A 127 -27.11 12.95 12.85
N ARG A 128 -27.20 14.16 13.37
CA ARG A 128 -27.98 15.27 12.76
C ARG A 128 -27.56 15.53 11.32
N GLY A 129 -28.53 15.54 10.39
CA GLY A 129 -28.27 15.77 8.95
C GLY A 129 -27.51 14.67 8.24
N GLN A 130 -27.40 13.48 8.80
CA GLN A 130 -26.59 12.38 8.31
C GLN A 130 -27.42 11.12 8.06
N SER A 131 -26.90 10.25 7.21
CA SER A 131 -27.30 8.85 7.05
C SER A 131 -26.07 7.95 7.17
N SER A 132 -26.22 6.68 7.55
CA SER A 132 -25.11 5.71 7.45
C SER A 132 -24.60 5.60 6.00
N ASN A 133 -25.45 5.93 5.02
CA ASN A 133 -25.12 5.82 3.61
C ASN A 133 -24.08 6.84 3.14
N ASP A 134 -24.03 8.02 3.75
CA ASP A 134 -23.02 9.05 3.46
C ASP A 134 -21.92 9.12 4.54
N THR A 135 -22.21 8.78 5.81
CA THR A 135 -21.21 8.82 6.90
C THR A 135 -20.19 7.71 6.81
N PHE A 136 -20.62 6.46 6.63
CA PHE A 136 -19.67 5.34 6.58
C PHE A 136 -18.68 5.47 5.42
N PRO A 137 -19.10 5.76 4.16
CA PRO A 137 -18.13 6.00 3.08
C PRO A 137 -17.22 7.21 3.35
N THR A 138 -17.73 8.28 3.99
CA THR A 138 -16.90 9.42 4.39
C THR A 138 -15.81 8.97 5.38
N ALA A 139 -16.15 8.17 6.41
CA ALA A 139 -15.17 7.62 7.34
C ALA A 139 -14.17 6.68 6.64
N MET A 140 -14.61 5.87 5.67
CA MET A 140 -13.69 5.04 4.85
C MET A 140 -12.62 5.90 4.16
N HIS A 141 -13.07 6.98 3.51
CA HIS A 141 -12.18 7.89 2.80
C HIS A 141 -11.20 8.59 3.74
N ILE A 142 -11.67 9.10 4.90
CA ILE A 142 -10.81 9.72 5.91
C ILE A 142 -9.74 8.70 6.38
N ALA A 143 -10.14 7.47 6.69
CA ALA A 143 -9.24 6.43 7.15
C ALA A 143 -8.18 6.09 6.08
N VAL A 144 -8.61 5.84 4.83
CA VAL A 144 -7.73 5.47 3.73
C VAL A 144 -6.72 6.58 3.42
N VAL A 145 -7.16 7.84 3.28
CA VAL A 145 -6.28 8.97 2.98
C VAL A 145 -5.28 9.22 4.12
N SER A 146 -5.73 9.09 5.38
CA SER A 146 -4.84 9.23 6.54
C SER A 146 -3.78 8.14 6.60
N GLU A 147 -4.14 6.90 6.32
CA GLU A 147 -3.18 5.77 6.28
C GLU A 147 -2.23 5.85 5.09
N LEU A 148 -2.69 6.32 3.91
CA LEU A 148 -1.81 6.62 2.78
C LEU A 148 -0.76 7.67 3.15
N ALA A 149 -1.17 8.76 3.82
CA ALA A 149 -0.25 9.79 4.30
C ALA A 149 0.81 9.23 5.26
N ALA A 150 0.46 8.25 6.09
CA ALA A 150 1.39 7.56 6.99
C ALA A 150 2.29 6.53 6.26
N MET A 151 1.84 5.99 5.14
CA MET A 151 2.58 5.01 4.33
C MET A 151 3.66 5.66 3.47
N TYR A 152 3.40 6.83 2.87
CA TYR A 152 4.31 7.50 1.95
C TYR A 152 5.76 7.57 2.46
N PRO A 153 6.06 8.12 3.65
CA PRO A 153 7.45 8.22 4.11
C PRO A 153 8.13 6.87 4.32
N ARG A 154 7.36 5.79 4.53
CA ARG A 154 7.88 4.43 4.69
C ARG A 154 8.34 3.85 3.36
N VAL A 155 7.58 4.08 2.29
CA VAL A 155 7.93 3.66 0.93
C VAL A 155 9.08 4.52 0.38
N GLU A 156 9.01 5.84 0.59
CA GLU A 156 10.06 6.78 0.19
C GLU A 156 11.41 6.46 0.84
N ARG A 157 11.40 5.99 2.08
CA ARG A 157 12.61 5.56 2.78
C ARG A 157 13.28 4.38 2.05
N LEU A 158 12.56 3.32 1.70
CA LEU A 158 13.09 2.21 0.90
C LEU A 158 13.58 2.67 -0.46
N ARG A 159 12.78 3.50 -1.13
CA ARG A 159 13.12 4.12 -2.42
C ARG A 159 14.45 4.88 -2.33
N GLY A 160 14.62 5.69 -1.29
CA GLY A 160 15.84 6.47 -1.04
C GLY A 160 17.07 5.60 -0.80
N THR A 161 16.95 4.51 -0.04
CA THR A 161 18.02 3.54 0.17
C THR A 161 18.45 2.89 -1.15
N LEU A 162 17.49 2.46 -1.97
CA LEU A 162 17.78 1.86 -3.27
C LEU A 162 18.43 2.87 -4.23
N ASP A 163 17.98 4.14 -4.25
CA ASP A 163 18.58 5.19 -5.07
C ASP A 163 20.05 5.48 -4.68
N ALA A 164 20.34 5.48 -3.38
CA ALA A 164 21.70 5.59 -2.88
C ALA A 164 22.57 4.41 -3.34
N LYS A 165 22.06 3.18 -3.25
CA LYS A 165 22.73 1.97 -3.73
C LYS A 165 22.92 1.95 -5.25
N ALA A 166 21.97 2.48 -6.02
CA ALA A 166 22.10 2.62 -7.48
C ALA A 166 23.30 3.51 -7.85
N LYS A 167 23.46 4.60 -7.12
CA LYS A 167 24.60 5.53 -7.31
C LYS A 167 25.92 4.94 -6.82
N GLU A 168 25.92 4.28 -5.67
CA GLU A 168 27.10 3.64 -5.06
C GLU A 168 27.69 2.55 -5.96
N TYR A 169 26.85 1.78 -6.65
CA TYR A 169 27.28 0.63 -7.45
C TYR A 169 27.19 0.86 -8.97
N ASP A 170 27.21 2.10 -9.41
CA ASP A 170 27.16 2.43 -10.84
C ASP A 170 28.44 2.05 -11.59
N ASP A 171 29.55 1.82 -10.89
CA ASP A 171 30.81 1.31 -11.42
C ASP A 171 30.85 -0.22 -11.61
N VAL A 172 29.90 -0.96 -11.03
CA VAL A 172 29.93 -2.42 -10.99
C VAL A 172 29.30 -3.00 -12.25
N VAL A 173 30.16 -3.41 -13.21
CA VAL A 173 29.72 -4.10 -14.43
C VAL A 173 29.49 -5.58 -14.13
N MET A 174 28.35 -6.12 -14.55
CA MET A 174 27.90 -7.47 -14.29
C MET A 174 27.19 -8.10 -15.49
N VAL A 175 26.88 -9.38 -15.42
CA VAL A 175 26.11 -10.07 -16.46
C VAL A 175 24.65 -9.66 -16.39
N GLY A 176 24.12 -9.10 -17.49
CA GLY A 176 22.69 -8.93 -17.67
C GLY A 176 22.00 -10.28 -17.89
N ARG A 177 20.74 -10.42 -17.50
CA ARG A 177 19.96 -11.65 -17.72
C ARG A 177 18.58 -11.35 -18.26
N THR A 178 18.19 -12.07 -19.31
CA THR A 178 16.83 -12.11 -19.85
C THR A 178 16.40 -13.56 -19.95
N HIS A 179 15.15 -13.88 -19.63
CA HIS A 179 14.66 -15.26 -19.60
C HIS A 179 15.44 -16.18 -18.62
N LEU A 180 16.09 -15.63 -17.61
CA LEU A 180 17.06 -16.28 -16.73
C LEU A 180 18.29 -16.84 -17.47
N GLN A 181 18.56 -16.39 -18.70
CA GLN A 181 19.73 -16.72 -19.48
C GLN A 181 20.71 -15.53 -19.50
N ASP A 182 22.00 -15.85 -19.69
CA ASP A 182 23.04 -14.83 -19.81
C ASP A 182 22.75 -13.89 -20.99
N ALA A 183 22.91 -12.59 -20.75
CA ALA A 183 22.75 -11.54 -21.74
C ALA A 183 24.00 -10.63 -21.77
N THR A 184 23.90 -9.51 -22.48
CA THR A 184 24.97 -8.52 -22.54
C THR A 184 25.26 -7.89 -21.19
N PRO A 185 26.45 -7.33 -20.96
CA PRO A 185 26.79 -6.65 -19.73
C PRO A 185 25.83 -5.50 -19.39
N ILE A 186 25.65 -5.27 -18.10
CA ILE A 186 24.87 -4.18 -17.50
C ILE A 186 25.59 -3.72 -16.24
N ARG A 187 25.31 -2.51 -15.75
CA ARG A 187 25.82 -2.05 -14.44
C ARG A 187 24.81 -2.36 -13.33
N LEU A 188 25.29 -2.75 -12.17
CA LEU A 188 24.44 -3.00 -11.01
C LEU A 188 23.63 -1.74 -10.64
N GLY A 189 24.24 -0.55 -10.74
CA GLY A 189 23.55 0.70 -10.57
C GLY A 189 22.37 0.86 -11.52
N GLN A 190 22.49 0.44 -12.79
CA GLN A 190 21.37 0.46 -13.75
C GLN A 190 20.26 -0.50 -13.36
N VAL A 191 20.58 -1.70 -12.87
CA VAL A 191 19.58 -2.67 -12.37
C VAL A 191 18.79 -2.05 -11.23
N ILE A 192 19.47 -1.51 -10.20
CA ILE A 192 18.83 -0.91 -9.04
C ILE A 192 18.04 0.36 -9.41
N SER A 193 18.54 1.16 -10.35
CA SER A 193 17.81 2.34 -10.84
C SER A 193 16.47 1.97 -11.48
N GLY A 194 16.41 0.80 -12.13
CA GLY A 194 15.16 0.24 -12.64
C GLY A 194 14.15 -0.09 -11.53
N TRP A 195 14.63 -0.60 -10.40
CA TRP A 195 13.78 -0.85 -9.22
C TRP A 195 13.23 0.46 -8.63
N VAL A 196 14.10 1.49 -8.53
CA VAL A 196 13.71 2.84 -8.07
C VAL A 196 12.61 3.41 -8.95
N ALA A 197 12.79 3.36 -10.28
CA ALA A 197 11.81 3.86 -11.23
C ALA A 197 10.45 3.15 -11.15
N GLN A 198 10.42 1.84 -10.81
CA GLN A 198 9.17 1.11 -10.59
C GLN A 198 8.44 1.59 -9.33
N ILE A 199 9.18 1.90 -8.25
CA ILE A 199 8.59 2.45 -7.03
C ILE A 199 8.07 3.87 -7.30
N ASP A 200 8.83 4.73 -8.00
CA ASP A 200 8.40 6.07 -8.38
C ASP A 200 7.10 6.04 -9.19
N PHE A 201 7.02 5.17 -10.19
CA PHE A 201 5.80 4.99 -10.98
C PHE A 201 4.59 4.57 -10.12
N ALA A 202 4.81 3.69 -9.14
CA ALA A 202 3.75 3.25 -8.24
C ALA A 202 3.30 4.39 -7.30
N LEU A 203 4.24 5.19 -6.78
CA LEU A 203 3.93 6.34 -5.93
C LEU A 203 3.13 7.41 -6.68
N ASP A 204 3.47 7.72 -7.93
CA ASP A 204 2.69 8.63 -8.79
C ASP A 204 1.25 8.15 -8.95
N GLY A 205 1.07 6.84 -9.18
CA GLY A 205 -0.26 6.22 -9.27
C GLY A 205 -1.05 6.31 -7.97
N ILE A 206 -0.40 6.11 -6.82
CA ILE A 206 -1.02 6.22 -5.49
C ILE A 206 -1.40 7.67 -5.20
N GLU A 207 -0.54 8.65 -5.52
CA GLU A 207 -0.82 10.08 -5.34
C GLU A 207 -2.06 10.50 -6.14
N TYR A 208 -2.16 10.07 -7.41
CA TYR A 208 -3.36 10.32 -8.20
C TYR A 208 -4.62 9.70 -7.56
N ALA A 209 -4.55 8.45 -7.10
CA ALA A 209 -5.66 7.75 -6.47
C ALA A 209 -6.07 8.40 -5.14
N ASP A 210 -5.09 8.82 -4.32
CA ASP A 210 -5.29 9.57 -3.08
C ASP A 210 -6.07 10.86 -3.34
N SER A 211 -5.68 11.62 -4.38
CA SER A 211 -6.39 12.86 -4.75
C SER A 211 -7.89 12.64 -5.01
N ARG A 212 -8.26 11.49 -5.58
CA ARG A 212 -9.66 11.11 -5.82
C ARG A 212 -10.37 10.60 -4.55
N ALA A 213 -9.62 9.97 -3.64
CA ALA A 213 -10.16 9.53 -2.36
C ALA A 213 -10.47 10.67 -1.38
N ARG A 214 -10.00 11.90 -1.64
CA ARG A 214 -10.29 13.09 -0.85
C ARG A 214 -11.68 13.70 -1.10
N GLU A 215 -12.47 13.13 -2.02
CA GLU A 215 -13.85 13.51 -2.30
C GLU A 215 -14.81 12.72 -1.41
N LEU A 216 -15.60 13.42 -0.57
CA LEU A 216 -16.41 12.83 0.49
C LEU A 216 -17.88 12.76 0.13
N ALA A 217 -18.54 11.67 0.51
CA ALA A 217 -19.99 11.45 0.30
C ALA A 217 -20.89 12.25 1.25
N ILE A 218 -20.31 12.87 2.29
CA ILE A 218 -21.06 13.57 3.34
C ILE A 218 -21.98 14.67 2.77
N GLY A 219 -23.19 14.75 3.29
CA GLY A 219 -24.25 15.63 2.82
C GLY A 219 -25.18 14.98 1.79
N GLY A 220 -24.86 13.77 1.28
CA GLY A 220 -25.74 13.03 0.37
C GLY A 220 -26.94 12.39 1.08
N THR A 221 -26.82 12.18 2.37
CA THR A 221 -27.81 11.50 3.24
C THR A 221 -28.23 10.13 2.70
N ALA A 222 -29.52 9.85 2.54
CA ALA A 222 -30.03 8.50 2.25
C ALA A 222 -29.69 8.00 0.83
N VAL A 223 -29.83 8.85 -0.19
CA VAL A 223 -29.74 8.48 -1.63
C VAL A 223 -29.00 9.51 -2.49
N GLY A 224 -28.31 10.47 -1.88
CA GLY A 224 -27.55 11.51 -2.59
C GLY A 224 -28.28 12.85 -2.75
N THR A 225 -29.54 12.96 -2.31
CA THR A 225 -30.36 14.19 -2.49
C THR A 225 -30.19 15.22 -1.38
N GLY A 226 -29.49 14.87 -0.28
CA GLY A 226 -29.32 15.75 0.87
C GLY A 226 -30.57 15.93 1.70
N LEU A 227 -31.55 15.03 1.62
CA LEU A 227 -32.81 15.14 2.38
C LEU A 227 -32.52 15.29 3.88
N ASN A 228 -33.15 16.28 4.52
CA ASN A 228 -33.03 16.63 5.94
C ASN A 228 -31.63 17.13 6.38
N ALA A 229 -30.75 17.48 5.46
CA ALA A 229 -29.51 18.20 5.74
C ALA A 229 -29.59 19.65 5.27
N HIS A 230 -28.87 20.55 5.95
CA HIS A 230 -28.70 21.93 5.45
C HIS A 230 -27.88 21.90 4.14
N PRO A 231 -28.21 22.77 3.13
CA PRO A 231 -27.53 22.73 1.82
C PRO A 231 -25.99 22.86 1.88
N LYS A 232 -25.46 23.55 2.89
CA LYS A 232 -24.02 23.73 3.10
C LYS A 232 -23.39 22.69 4.04
N PHE A 233 -24.16 21.71 4.54
CA PHE A 233 -23.70 20.81 5.56
C PHE A 233 -22.50 19.94 5.09
N GLY A 234 -22.57 19.38 3.90
CA GLY A 234 -21.52 18.52 3.38
C GLY A 234 -20.22 19.27 3.12
N GLU A 235 -20.30 20.46 2.52
CA GLU A 235 -19.15 21.32 2.26
C GLU A 235 -18.45 21.73 3.57
N LEU A 236 -19.21 22.27 4.52
CA LEU A 236 -18.66 22.72 5.80
C LEU A 236 -18.12 21.56 6.64
N THR A 237 -18.76 20.40 6.60
CA THR A 237 -18.24 19.21 7.27
C THR A 237 -16.90 18.78 6.68
N ALA A 238 -16.74 18.81 5.36
CA ALA A 238 -15.46 18.49 4.70
C ALA A 238 -14.35 19.51 5.05
N GLU A 239 -14.69 20.80 5.20
CA GLU A 239 -13.76 21.81 5.71
C GLU A 239 -13.30 21.49 7.13
N LYS A 240 -14.23 21.17 8.05
CA LYS A 240 -13.90 20.79 9.44
C LYS A 240 -13.06 19.50 9.50
N ILE A 241 -13.32 18.53 8.64
CA ILE A 241 -12.48 17.33 8.51
C ILE A 241 -11.06 17.71 8.05
N SER A 242 -10.95 18.65 7.10
CA SER A 242 -9.66 19.15 6.63
C SER A 242 -8.87 19.87 7.72
N GLU A 243 -9.54 20.70 8.52
CA GLU A 243 -8.95 21.38 9.69
C GLU A 243 -8.44 20.38 10.72
N GLU A 244 -9.22 19.33 11.04
CA GLU A 244 -8.88 18.32 12.03
C GLU A 244 -7.71 17.42 11.61
N THR A 245 -7.66 17.07 10.32
CA THR A 245 -6.68 16.11 9.80
C THR A 245 -5.40 16.76 9.26
N GLY A 246 -5.46 18.06 8.92
CA GLY A 246 -4.40 18.74 8.16
C GLY A 246 -4.33 18.31 6.69
N ILE A 247 -5.30 17.53 6.20
CA ILE A 247 -5.38 17.03 4.83
C ILE A 247 -6.58 17.67 4.14
N ALA A 248 -6.39 18.19 2.93
CA ALA A 248 -7.46 18.83 2.19
C ALA A 248 -8.49 17.80 1.69
N PHE A 249 -9.71 17.85 2.20
CA PHE A 249 -10.87 17.11 1.73
C PHE A 249 -11.90 18.06 1.13
N LYS A 250 -12.76 17.58 0.28
CA LYS A 250 -13.93 18.31 -0.24
C LYS A 250 -15.15 17.40 -0.33
N GLN A 251 -16.33 17.99 -0.36
CA GLN A 251 -17.53 17.24 -0.72
C GLN A 251 -17.42 16.77 -2.18
N ALA A 252 -17.87 15.56 -2.47
CA ALA A 252 -17.90 15.03 -3.83
C ALA A 252 -18.81 15.86 -4.73
N ASP A 253 -18.38 16.10 -5.97
CA ASP A 253 -19.14 16.87 -6.96
C ASP A 253 -20.45 16.16 -7.34
N ASN A 254 -20.50 14.82 -7.22
CA ASN A 254 -21.68 14.01 -7.49
C ASN A 254 -21.94 13.03 -6.35
N LEU A 255 -22.88 13.39 -5.48
CA LEU A 255 -23.24 12.60 -4.31
C LEU A 255 -23.97 11.29 -4.65
N PHE A 256 -24.60 11.19 -5.81
CA PHE A 256 -25.25 9.95 -6.27
C PHE A 256 -24.21 8.89 -6.61
N ALA A 257 -23.13 9.26 -7.30
CA ALA A 257 -22.01 8.39 -7.56
C ALA A 257 -21.28 8.01 -6.25
N ALA A 258 -21.06 8.98 -5.36
CA ALA A 258 -20.34 8.77 -4.09
C ALA A 258 -21.04 7.79 -3.13
N LEU A 259 -22.38 7.63 -3.24
CA LEU A 259 -23.15 6.65 -2.47
C LEU A 259 -23.33 5.32 -3.22
N GLY A 260 -23.58 5.38 -4.53
CA GLY A 260 -23.88 4.23 -5.37
C GLY A 260 -22.65 3.41 -5.80
N ALA A 261 -21.49 4.01 -5.75
CA ALA A 261 -20.22 3.40 -6.12
C ALA A 261 -19.08 3.85 -5.18
N HIS A 262 -17.96 3.14 -5.22
CA HIS A 262 -16.74 3.48 -4.46
C HIS A 262 -15.50 3.36 -5.36
N ASP A 263 -15.58 3.96 -6.54
CA ASP A 263 -14.56 3.89 -7.59
C ASP A 263 -13.20 4.42 -7.09
N ALA A 264 -13.20 5.42 -6.21
CA ALA A 264 -11.98 5.94 -5.62
C ALA A 264 -11.22 4.90 -4.79
N LEU A 265 -11.92 4.04 -4.03
CA LEU A 265 -11.29 2.96 -3.28
C LEU A 265 -10.79 1.84 -4.18
N VAL A 266 -11.51 1.53 -5.27
CA VAL A 266 -11.06 0.58 -6.30
C VAL A 266 -9.78 1.10 -6.96
N LEU A 267 -9.73 2.40 -7.26
CA LEU A 267 -8.54 3.05 -7.84
C LEU A 267 -7.34 3.01 -6.88
N VAL A 268 -7.55 3.33 -5.59
CA VAL A 268 -6.50 3.21 -4.55
C VAL A 268 -6.00 1.78 -4.46
N SER A 269 -6.90 0.80 -4.40
CA SER A 269 -6.54 -0.62 -4.35
C SER A 269 -5.70 -1.04 -5.55
N GLY A 270 -6.10 -0.64 -6.76
CA GLY A 270 -5.35 -0.90 -7.99
C GLY A 270 -3.95 -0.25 -8.00
N ALA A 271 -3.83 0.97 -7.47
CA ALA A 271 -2.54 1.65 -7.34
C ALA A 271 -1.62 0.96 -6.31
N LEU A 272 -2.16 0.52 -5.17
CA LEU A 272 -1.43 -0.28 -4.18
C LEU A 272 -0.96 -1.62 -4.76
N ARG A 273 -1.75 -2.24 -5.64
CA ARG A 273 -1.34 -3.44 -6.37
C ARG A 273 -0.13 -3.16 -7.26
N VAL A 274 -0.05 -2.01 -7.94
CA VAL A 274 1.12 -1.65 -8.76
C VAL A 274 2.38 -1.55 -7.90
N LEU A 275 2.28 -0.99 -6.67
CA LEU A 275 3.39 -1.00 -5.73
C LEU A 275 3.76 -2.44 -5.32
N ALA A 276 2.77 -3.29 -5.03
CA ALA A 276 3.00 -4.69 -4.71
C ALA A 276 3.69 -5.45 -5.85
N ASP A 277 3.33 -5.18 -7.12
CA ASP A 277 3.99 -5.74 -8.32
C ASP A 277 5.47 -5.36 -8.36
N ALA A 278 5.80 -4.08 -8.14
CA ALA A 278 7.16 -3.59 -8.11
C ALA A 278 7.98 -4.25 -6.99
N LEU A 279 7.44 -4.29 -5.76
CA LEU A 279 8.09 -4.90 -4.60
C LEU A 279 8.28 -6.41 -4.76
N MET A 280 7.32 -7.12 -5.35
CA MET A 280 7.44 -8.55 -5.70
C MET A 280 8.62 -8.78 -6.64
N LYS A 281 8.74 -7.97 -7.69
CA LYS A 281 9.83 -8.05 -8.68
C LYS A 281 11.17 -7.75 -8.03
N ILE A 282 11.27 -6.70 -7.24
CA ILE A 282 12.51 -6.31 -6.53
C ILE A 282 12.97 -7.43 -5.59
N ALA A 283 12.07 -7.96 -4.76
CA ALA A 283 12.39 -9.03 -3.84
C ALA A 283 12.81 -10.32 -4.56
N ASN A 284 12.18 -10.64 -5.69
CA ASN A 284 12.58 -11.78 -6.52
C ASN A 284 13.97 -11.59 -7.13
N ASP A 285 14.27 -10.42 -7.68
CA ASP A 285 15.60 -10.14 -8.22
C ASP A 285 16.67 -10.25 -7.14
N VAL A 286 16.47 -9.62 -5.98
CA VAL A 286 17.42 -9.65 -4.88
C VAL A 286 17.72 -11.09 -4.46
N ARG A 287 16.70 -11.92 -4.25
CA ARG A 287 16.93 -13.33 -3.83
C ARG A 287 17.55 -14.20 -4.92
N TRP A 288 17.30 -13.90 -6.21
CA TRP A 288 17.99 -14.59 -7.30
C TRP A 288 19.47 -14.22 -7.35
N TYR A 289 19.80 -12.94 -7.32
CA TYR A 289 21.18 -12.47 -7.31
C TYR A 289 21.94 -12.93 -6.07
N ALA A 290 21.28 -13.06 -4.91
CA ALA A 290 21.87 -13.53 -3.67
C ALA A 290 21.87 -15.07 -3.51
N SER A 291 21.33 -15.81 -4.49
CA SER A 291 21.20 -17.26 -4.39
C SER A 291 22.55 -17.99 -4.32
N GLY A 292 22.63 -19.01 -3.50
CA GLY A 292 23.84 -19.81 -3.36
C GLY A 292 24.10 -20.24 -1.91
N PRO A 293 25.32 -20.04 -1.39
CA PRO A 293 26.41 -19.14 -1.82
C PRO A 293 27.33 -19.69 -2.93
N ARG A 294 27.39 -21.00 -3.14
CA ARG A 294 28.34 -21.61 -4.12
C ARG A 294 27.67 -22.14 -5.38
N ASN A 295 26.46 -22.67 -5.28
CA ASN A 295 25.74 -23.35 -6.36
C ASN A 295 24.60 -22.49 -6.97
N GLY A 296 24.58 -21.20 -6.68
CA GLY A 296 23.65 -20.24 -7.23
C GLY A 296 24.36 -19.09 -7.94
N ILE A 297 23.64 -18.00 -8.18
CA ILE A 297 24.20 -16.81 -8.83
C ILE A 297 25.26 -16.15 -7.95
N GLY A 298 24.91 -15.82 -6.70
CA GLY A 298 25.85 -15.35 -5.68
C GLY A 298 26.49 -13.98 -5.97
N GLU A 299 25.85 -13.13 -6.77
CA GLU A 299 26.38 -11.81 -7.16
C GLU A 299 26.05 -10.70 -6.18
N LEU A 300 25.01 -10.89 -5.34
CA LEU A 300 24.71 -10.00 -4.23
C LEU A 300 24.92 -10.70 -2.89
N LEU A 301 25.39 -9.95 -1.92
CA LEU A 301 25.41 -10.28 -0.51
C LEU A 301 24.28 -9.54 0.18
N ILE A 302 23.54 -10.22 1.03
CA ILE A 302 22.43 -9.66 1.83
C ILE A 302 22.67 -9.94 3.31
N PRO A 303 22.13 -9.13 4.24
CA PRO A 303 22.29 -9.34 5.67
C PRO A 303 21.84 -10.72 6.15
N GLU A 304 22.63 -11.29 7.06
CA GLU A 304 22.32 -12.53 7.76
C GLU A 304 21.54 -12.19 9.03
N ASN A 305 20.21 -12.22 8.98
CA ASN A 305 19.38 -11.80 10.11
C ASN A 305 19.09 -12.90 11.12
N GLU A 306 19.10 -14.18 10.66
CA GLU A 306 18.69 -15.32 11.46
C GLU A 306 19.22 -16.66 10.88
N PRO A 307 19.33 -17.72 11.68
CA PRO A 307 19.66 -19.05 11.18
C PRO A 307 18.59 -19.54 10.20
N GLY A 308 19.00 -19.88 8.98
CA GLY A 308 18.09 -20.26 7.89
C GLY A 308 17.61 -21.73 7.92
N SER A 309 18.15 -22.58 8.82
CA SER A 309 17.79 -23.99 8.86
C SER A 309 18.12 -24.62 10.22
N SER A 310 17.22 -25.48 10.70
CA SER A 310 17.43 -26.27 11.92
C SER A 310 18.37 -27.47 11.74
N ILE A 311 18.63 -27.91 10.50
CA ILE A 311 19.41 -29.13 10.20
C ILE A 311 20.61 -28.89 9.26
N MET A 312 20.73 -27.67 8.68
CA MET A 312 21.85 -27.29 7.81
C MET A 312 22.60 -26.11 8.44
N PRO A 313 23.64 -26.35 9.26
CA PRO A 313 24.38 -25.28 9.92
C PRO A 313 25.00 -24.30 8.90
N GLY A 314 24.88 -23.00 9.15
CA GLY A 314 25.44 -21.96 8.28
C GLY A 314 24.61 -21.65 7.03
N LYS A 315 23.43 -22.26 6.86
CA LYS A 315 22.49 -21.89 5.80
C LYS A 315 21.76 -20.60 6.18
N VAL A 316 21.84 -19.58 5.33
CA VAL A 316 21.11 -18.31 5.46
C VAL A 316 20.09 -18.20 4.32
N ASN A 317 18.87 -17.84 4.64
CA ASN A 317 17.80 -17.69 3.67
C ASN A 317 17.52 -16.20 3.40
N PRO A 318 17.00 -15.84 2.22
CA PRO A 318 16.59 -14.47 1.90
C PRO A 318 15.21 -14.14 2.50
N THR A 319 15.08 -14.25 3.83
CA THR A 319 13.79 -14.25 4.54
C THR A 319 13.00 -12.95 4.37
N GLN A 320 13.69 -11.81 4.26
CA GLN A 320 13.03 -10.53 3.97
C GLN A 320 12.41 -10.49 2.57
N CYS A 321 13.08 -11.10 1.58
CA CYS A 321 12.51 -11.24 0.23
C CYS A 321 11.28 -12.15 0.24
N GLU A 322 11.30 -13.23 1.01
CA GLU A 322 10.17 -14.14 1.16
C GLU A 322 8.98 -13.45 1.83
N ALA A 323 9.22 -12.71 2.92
CA ALA A 323 8.19 -11.92 3.59
C ALA A 323 7.56 -10.88 2.66
N MET A 324 8.38 -10.13 1.91
CA MET A 324 7.91 -9.15 0.93
C MET A 324 7.03 -9.79 -0.15
N THR A 325 7.43 -10.95 -0.68
CA THR A 325 6.63 -11.64 -1.71
C THR A 325 5.31 -12.18 -1.16
N MET A 326 5.25 -12.60 0.11
CA MET A 326 4.01 -12.99 0.77
C MET A 326 3.08 -11.79 1.00
N VAL A 327 3.61 -10.65 1.43
CA VAL A 327 2.83 -9.40 1.55
C VAL A 327 2.25 -8.98 0.21
N ALA A 328 3.06 -8.95 -0.85
CA ALA A 328 2.57 -8.63 -2.20
C ALA A 328 1.45 -9.59 -2.65
N THR A 329 1.59 -10.89 -2.38
CA THR A 329 0.56 -11.89 -2.67
C THR A 329 -0.75 -11.61 -1.93
N GLN A 330 -0.67 -11.22 -0.65
CA GLN A 330 -1.86 -10.85 0.14
C GLN A 330 -2.55 -9.61 -0.44
N VAL A 331 -1.77 -8.59 -0.85
CA VAL A 331 -2.30 -7.37 -1.49
C VAL A 331 -3.01 -7.69 -2.80
N PHE A 332 -2.51 -8.61 -3.61
CA PHE A 332 -3.22 -9.06 -4.82
C PHE A 332 -4.58 -9.69 -4.50
N GLY A 333 -4.66 -10.49 -3.44
CA GLY A 333 -5.92 -11.06 -2.96
C GLY A 333 -6.90 -9.99 -2.47
N ASN A 334 -6.40 -9.01 -1.73
CA ASN A 334 -7.18 -7.87 -1.24
C ASN A 334 -7.73 -7.03 -2.40
N ASP A 335 -6.91 -6.74 -3.42
CA ASP A 335 -7.31 -5.98 -4.61
C ASP A 335 -8.39 -6.70 -5.40
N ALA A 336 -8.29 -8.01 -5.58
CA ALA A 336 -9.34 -8.81 -6.22
C ALA A 336 -10.67 -8.71 -5.46
N THR A 337 -10.62 -8.73 -4.12
CA THR A 337 -11.80 -8.55 -3.25
C THR A 337 -12.40 -7.15 -3.43
N VAL A 338 -11.58 -6.11 -3.42
CA VAL A 338 -12.02 -4.71 -3.59
C VAL A 338 -12.63 -4.49 -4.97
N GLY A 339 -11.99 -4.99 -6.03
CA GLY A 339 -12.48 -4.88 -7.40
C GLY A 339 -13.85 -5.54 -7.59
N PHE A 340 -14.02 -6.75 -7.03
CA PHE A 340 -15.32 -7.43 -7.05
C PHE A 340 -16.37 -6.65 -6.26
N ALA A 341 -16.06 -6.23 -5.04
CA ALA A 341 -16.97 -5.48 -4.18
C ALA A 341 -17.37 -4.12 -4.79
N GLY A 342 -16.45 -3.43 -5.48
CA GLY A 342 -16.71 -2.19 -6.19
C GLY A 342 -17.73 -2.35 -7.32
N SER A 343 -17.75 -3.50 -7.99
CA SER A 343 -18.69 -3.81 -9.08
C SER A 343 -20.13 -4.08 -8.62
N GLN A 344 -20.40 -4.17 -7.32
CA GLN A 344 -21.68 -4.64 -6.74
C GLN A 344 -22.64 -3.53 -6.32
N GLY A 345 -22.44 -2.28 -6.77
CA GLY A 345 -23.40 -1.21 -6.55
C GLY A 345 -24.75 -1.51 -7.22
N ASN A 346 -25.86 -1.35 -6.46
CA ASN A 346 -27.20 -1.56 -6.98
C ASN A 346 -28.03 -0.30 -6.73
N PHE A 347 -28.54 0.34 -7.78
CA PHE A 347 -29.26 1.60 -7.71
C PHE A 347 -28.44 2.67 -6.97
N GLN A 348 -28.93 3.20 -5.85
CA GLN A 348 -28.37 4.33 -5.16
C GLN A 348 -27.38 3.97 -4.05
N LEU A 349 -27.04 2.68 -3.89
CA LEU A 349 -26.12 2.26 -2.81
C LEU A 349 -25.28 1.03 -3.19
N ASN A 350 -24.00 1.13 -2.97
CA ASN A 350 -23.13 -0.04 -2.87
C ASN A 350 -23.14 -0.53 -1.41
N VAL A 351 -23.44 -1.80 -1.20
CA VAL A 351 -23.54 -2.43 0.14
C VAL A 351 -22.38 -3.38 0.45
N PHE A 352 -21.20 -3.12 -0.09
CA PHE A 352 -19.96 -3.86 0.16
C PHE A 352 -18.87 -2.99 0.83
N LYS A 353 -19.27 -1.83 1.36
CA LYS A 353 -18.36 -0.84 1.94
C LYS A 353 -17.43 -1.41 3.02
N PRO A 354 -17.91 -2.16 4.03
CA PRO A 354 -17.05 -2.64 5.10
C PRO A 354 -15.91 -3.53 4.60
N VAL A 355 -16.18 -4.46 3.69
CA VAL A 355 -15.13 -5.35 3.16
C VAL A 355 -14.15 -4.59 2.26
N MET A 356 -14.60 -3.57 1.53
CA MET A 356 -13.69 -2.71 0.75
C MET A 356 -12.75 -1.93 1.66
N ALA A 357 -13.29 -1.26 2.68
CA ALA A 357 -12.51 -0.48 3.64
C ALA A 357 -11.44 -1.35 4.33
N TRP A 358 -11.83 -2.53 4.81
CA TRP A 358 -10.91 -3.46 5.46
C TRP A 358 -9.73 -3.84 4.56
N ASN A 359 -10.00 -4.31 3.35
CA ASN A 359 -8.96 -4.81 2.45
C ASN A 359 -8.02 -3.69 1.96
N VAL A 360 -8.54 -2.46 1.74
CA VAL A 360 -7.70 -1.32 1.37
C VAL A 360 -6.79 -0.91 2.53
N LEU A 361 -7.34 -0.74 3.74
CA LEU A 361 -6.57 -0.37 4.93
C LEU A 361 -5.51 -1.42 5.28
N GLU A 362 -5.85 -2.70 5.16
CA GLU A 362 -4.91 -3.81 5.38
C GLU A 362 -3.76 -3.78 4.37
N SER A 363 -4.06 -3.51 3.09
CA SER A 363 -3.04 -3.40 2.03
C SER A 363 -2.08 -2.24 2.28
N ILE A 364 -2.60 -1.06 2.68
CA ILE A 364 -1.78 0.12 3.00
C ILE A 364 -0.82 -0.21 4.14
N ARG A 365 -1.35 -0.78 5.24
CA ARG A 365 -0.56 -1.15 6.41
C ARG A 365 0.54 -2.14 6.07
N LEU A 366 0.17 -3.26 5.41
CA LEU A 366 1.11 -4.32 5.06
C LEU A 366 2.24 -3.84 4.15
N LEU A 367 1.92 -3.03 3.12
CA LEU A 367 2.94 -2.47 2.22
C LEU A 367 3.88 -1.52 2.95
N GLY A 368 3.34 -0.62 3.78
CA GLY A 368 4.15 0.29 4.58
C GLY A 368 5.10 -0.44 5.53
N ASP A 369 4.59 -1.42 6.28
CA ASP A 369 5.38 -2.21 7.23
C ASP A 369 6.44 -3.06 6.51
N ALA A 370 6.09 -3.69 5.39
CA ALA A 370 7.01 -4.48 4.58
C ALA A 370 8.13 -3.64 3.98
N CYS A 371 7.86 -2.42 3.51
CA CYS A 371 8.89 -1.51 3.01
C CYS A 371 9.90 -1.15 4.11
N VAL A 372 9.45 -0.85 5.34
CA VAL A 372 10.35 -0.55 6.46
C VAL A 372 11.17 -1.77 6.85
N SER A 373 10.55 -2.94 6.93
CA SER A 373 11.24 -4.20 7.27
C SER A 373 12.30 -4.55 6.24
N PHE A 374 11.93 -4.52 4.96
CA PHE A 374 12.84 -4.83 3.85
C PHE A 374 13.97 -3.81 3.74
N ASP A 375 13.69 -2.51 3.92
CA ASP A 375 14.71 -1.47 3.96
C ASP A 375 15.73 -1.75 5.04
N THR A 376 15.27 -1.94 6.28
CA THR A 376 16.13 -2.05 7.46
C THR A 376 16.95 -3.35 7.46
N HIS A 377 16.34 -4.46 7.06
CA HIS A 377 16.91 -5.79 7.23
C HIS A 377 17.40 -6.44 5.94
N CYS A 378 17.25 -5.77 4.79
CA CYS A 378 17.75 -6.27 3.50
C CYS A 378 18.39 -5.16 2.67
N ALA A 379 17.63 -4.18 2.19
CA ALA A 379 18.08 -3.23 1.17
C ALA A 379 19.29 -2.39 1.60
N TYR A 380 19.29 -1.90 2.85
CA TYR A 380 20.40 -1.12 3.41
C TYR A 380 21.73 -1.87 3.38
N GLY A 381 21.70 -3.18 3.62
CA GLY A 381 22.88 -4.06 3.70
C GLY A 381 23.18 -4.83 2.42
N ILE A 382 22.56 -4.53 1.28
CA ILE A 382 22.91 -5.11 -0.01
C ILE A 382 24.31 -4.65 -0.41
N GLU A 383 25.19 -5.62 -0.74
CA GLU A 383 26.54 -5.39 -1.26
C GLU A 383 26.81 -6.26 -2.50
N PRO A 384 27.59 -5.76 -3.48
CA PRO A 384 28.02 -6.57 -4.62
C PRO A 384 29.11 -7.57 -4.19
N ASN A 385 28.95 -8.83 -4.54
CA ASN A 385 30.04 -9.82 -4.49
C ASN A 385 30.92 -9.63 -5.72
N ARG A 386 31.85 -8.67 -5.65
CA ARG A 386 32.68 -8.25 -6.81
C ARG A 386 33.49 -9.41 -7.40
N GLU A 387 33.99 -10.33 -6.59
CA GLU A 387 34.71 -11.50 -7.07
C GLU A 387 33.81 -12.41 -7.92
N ARG A 388 32.61 -12.69 -7.43
CA ARG A 388 31.65 -13.54 -8.15
C ARG A 388 31.12 -12.85 -9.41
N ILE A 389 30.85 -11.57 -9.35
CA ILE A 389 30.43 -10.74 -10.49
C ILE A 389 31.50 -10.79 -11.58
N GLN A 390 32.76 -10.57 -11.23
CA GLN A 390 33.87 -10.61 -12.20
C GLN A 390 34.04 -12.00 -12.81
N HIS A 391 34.01 -13.04 -11.98
CA HIS A 391 34.07 -14.42 -12.49
C HIS A 391 32.97 -14.73 -13.51
N ASN A 392 31.71 -14.37 -13.18
CA ASN A 392 30.59 -14.60 -14.09
C ASN A 392 30.71 -13.76 -15.38
N LEU A 393 31.22 -12.56 -15.27
CA LEU A 393 31.46 -11.68 -16.41
C LEU A 393 32.53 -12.28 -17.34
N ASP A 394 33.65 -12.76 -16.79
CA ASP A 394 34.76 -13.35 -17.55
C ASP A 394 34.35 -14.57 -18.41
N ILE A 395 33.43 -15.38 -17.92
CA ILE A 395 32.91 -16.55 -18.64
C ILE A 395 31.68 -16.26 -19.51
N ASN A 396 31.18 -15.04 -19.53
CA ASN A 396 29.95 -14.69 -20.26
C ASN A 396 30.18 -14.65 -21.77
N LEU A 397 29.56 -15.58 -22.49
CA LEU A 397 29.68 -15.69 -23.95
C LEU A 397 28.92 -14.59 -24.70
N MET A 398 27.98 -13.88 -24.06
CA MET A 398 27.16 -12.86 -24.74
C MET A 398 27.91 -11.53 -24.96
N GLN A 399 29.09 -11.38 -24.38
CA GLN A 399 30.02 -10.28 -24.72
C GLN A 399 30.47 -10.32 -26.18
N VAL A 400 30.34 -11.46 -26.87
CA VAL A 400 30.57 -11.60 -28.32
C VAL A 400 29.79 -10.60 -29.13
N THR A 401 28.68 -10.08 -28.60
CA THR A 401 27.83 -9.07 -29.25
C THR A 401 28.60 -7.79 -29.61
N ALA A 402 29.61 -7.42 -28.82
CA ALA A 402 30.51 -6.29 -29.15
C ALA A 402 31.19 -6.47 -30.53
N LEU A 403 31.49 -7.69 -30.89
CA LEU A 403 32.19 -8.00 -32.16
C LEU A 403 31.30 -7.84 -33.40
N ASN A 404 29.95 -7.77 -33.25
CA ASN A 404 29.05 -7.69 -34.39
C ASN A 404 29.35 -6.50 -35.32
N ARG A 405 29.80 -5.38 -34.77
CA ARG A 405 30.15 -4.16 -35.52
C ARG A 405 31.43 -4.30 -36.33
N HIS A 406 32.34 -5.15 -35.89
CA HIS A 406 33.69 -5.28 -36.46
C HIS A 406 33.80 -6.45 -37.45
N ILE A 407 33.19 -7.60 -37.16
CA ILE A 407 33.34 -8.81 -37.94
C ILE A 407 32.04 -9.39 -38.49
N GLY A 408 30.90 -8.77 -38.12
CA GLY A 408 29.54 -9.21 -38.50
C GLY A 408 29.00 -10.35 -37.64
N TYR A 409 27.68 -10.47 -37.63
CA TYR A 409 26.92 -11.41 -36.80
C TYR A 409 27.32 -12.88 -36.98
N ASP A 410 27.55 -13.31 -38.21
CA ASP A 410 27.83 -14.74 -38.50
C ASP A 410 29.18 -15.20 -37.93
N LYS A 411 30.21 -14.37 -37.99
CA LYS A 411 31.52 -14.69 -37.42
C LYS A 411 31.44 -14.63 -35.89
N ALA A 412 30.80 -13.64 -35.33
CA ALA A 412 30.54 -13.52 -33.87
C ALA A 412 29.80 -14.77 -33.35
N SER A 413 28.74 -15.20 -34.04
CA SER A 413 28.00 -16.42 -33.70
C SER A 413 28.87 -17.68 -33.74
N LYS A 414 29.81 -17.79 -34.71
CA LYS A 414 30.74 -18.93 -34.77
C LYS A 414 31.68 -18.92 -33.58
N ILE A 415 32.19 -17.76 -33.16
CA ILE A 415 33.05 -17.62 -31.97
C ILE A 415 32.30 -18.11 -30.72
N ALA A 416 31.10 -17.62 -30.46
CA ALA A 416 30.34 -18.02 -29.30
C ALA A 416 29.99 -19.51 -29.29
N LYS A 417 29.57 -20.07 -30.41
CA LYS A 417 29.29 -21.52 -30.53
C LYS A 417 30.51 -22.39 -30.33
N ASN A 418 31.64 -22.02 -30.92
CA ASN A 418 32.89 -22.76 -30.74
C ASN A 418 33.37 -22.68 -29.29
N ALA A 419 33.30 -21.49 -28.67
CA ALA A 419 33.61 -21.32 -27.24
C ALA A 419 32.75 -22.25 -26.37
N HIS A 420 31.42 -22.24 -26.58
CA HIS A 420 30.50 -23.09 -25.82
C HIS A 420 30.76 -24.56 -25.98
N HIS A 421 30.91 -25.04 -27.21
CA HIS A 421 31.11 -26.46 -27.49
C HIS A 421 32.44 -27.01 -26.98
N LYS A 422 33.50 -26.21 -26.95
CA LYS A 422 34.83 -26.62 -26.53
C LYS A 422 35.17 -26.23 -25.10
N GLY A 423 34.32 -25.50 -24.41
CA GLY A 423 34.61 -24.98 -23.07
C GLY A 423 35.70 -23.92 -23.05
N LEU A 424 35.85 -23.14 -24.14
CA LEU A 424 36.85 -22.10 -24.28
C LEU A 424 36.25 -20.74 -23.85
N SER A 425 37.11 -19.79 -23.51
CA SER A 425 36.74 -18.36 -23.45
C SER A 425 36.43 -17.84 -24.85
N LEU A 426 35.70 -16.69 -24.93
CA LEU A 426 35.48 -16.02 -26.21
C LEU A 426 36.80 -15.63 -26.89
N ARG A 427 37.78 -15.17 -26.10
CA ARG A 427 39.12 -14.79 -26.59
C ARG A 427 39.84 -15.97 -27.23
N GLU A 428 39.95 -17.12 -26.53
CA GLU A 428 40.57 -18.31 -27.07
C GLU A 428 39.85 -18.78 -28.34
N SER A 429 38.55 -18.77 -28.35
CA SER A 429 37.78 -19.19 -29.52
C SER A 429 37.94 -18.25 -30.74
N ALA A 430 38.01 -16.95 -30.50
CA ALA A 430 38.24 -15.97 -31.57
C ALA A 430 39.60 -16.11 -32.23
N LEU A 431 40.63 -16.35 -31.42
CA LEU A 431 42.01 -16.60 -31.87
C LEU A 431 42.13 -17.94 -32.61
N GLU A 432 41.55 -19.02 -32.08
CA GLU A 432 41.54 -20.33 -32.71
C GLU A 432 40.91 -20.31 -34.10
N LEU A 433 39.80 -19.56 -34.26
CA LEU A 433 39.12 -19.44 -35.55
C LEU A 433 39.82 -18.45 -36.53
N GLY A 434 40.83 -17.73 -36.06
CA GLY A 434 41.58 -16.76 -36.86
C GLY A 434 40.78 -15.58 -37.35
N PHE A 435 39.71 -15.21 -36.63
CA PHE A 435 38.84 -14.09 -37.01
C PHE A 435 39.34 -12.74 -36.49
N LEU A 436 40.15 -12.73 -35.42
CA LEU A 436 40.69 -11.54 -34.78
C LEU A 436 42.13 -11.82 -34.29
N THR A 437 42.89 -10.74 -34.11
CA THR A 437 44.11 -10.76 -33.30
C THR A 437 43.75 -10.57 -31.81
N GLU A 438 44.73 -10.82 -30.95
CA GLU A 438 44.60 -10.63 -29.50
C GLU A 438 44.30 -9.18 -29.17
N GLU A 439 45.05 -8.25 -29.78
CA GLU A 439 44.88 -6.83 -29.58
C GLU A 439 43.50 -6.33 -30.05
N GLN A 440 42.99 -6.85 -31.18
CA GLN A 440 41.65 -6.54 -31.66
C GLN A 440 40.56 -7.02 -30.68
N PHE A 441 40.71 -8.23 -30.16
CA PHE A 441 39.74 -8.74 -29.18
C PHE A 441 39.72 -7.87 -27.93
N ASP A 442 40.89 -7.58 -27.36
CA ASP A 442 41.01 -6.80 -26.11
C ASP A 442 40.55 -5.33 -26.30
N ALA A 443 40.72 -4.78 -27.49
CA ALA A 443 40.23 -3.42 -27.82
C ALA A 443 38.71 -3.34 -28.07
N TRP A 444 38.07 -4.42 -28.57
CA TRP A 444 36.67 -4.38 -28.99
C TRP A 444 35.70 -5.03 -28.00
N VAL A 445 36.20 -5.92 -27.15
CA VAL A 445 35.35 -6.59 -26.14
C VAL A 445 35.65 -5.99 -24.77
N VAL A 446 35.10 -4.80 -24.54
CA VAL A 446 35.21 -4.08 -23.26
C VAL A 446 33.83 -4.04 -22.60
N PRO A 447 33.59 -4.85 -21.55
CA PRO A 447 32.26 -4.98 -20.93
C PRO A 447 31.65 -3.65 -20.47
N ALA A 448 32.47 -2.73 -19.99
CA ALA A 448 32.01 -1.41 -19.55
C ALA A 448 31.39 -0.57 -20.70
N ASP A 449 31.99 -0.67 -21.90
CA ASP A 449 31.55 0.08 -23.08
C ASP A 449 30.23 -0.48 -23.66
N MET A 450 29.86 -1.71 -23.25
CA MET A 450 28.61 -2.35 -23.65
C MET A 450 27.40 -1.94 -22.79
N THR A 451 27.58 -1.12 -21.76
CA THR A 451 26.54 -0.74 -20.80
C THR A 451 25.80 0.56 -21.16
N HIS A 452 26.10 1.16 -22.31
CA HIS A 452 25.49 2.40 -22.80
C HIS A 452 25.46 2.45 -24.33
N PRO A 453 24.56 3.26 -24.92
CA PRO A 453 24.59 3.45 -26.36
C PRO A 453 25.92 4.06 -26.82
N SER A 454 26.47 3.55 -27.91
CA SER A 454 27.65 4.14 -28.57
C SER A 454 27.31 4.43 -30.03
N ALA A 455 27.77 5.57 -30.55
CA ALA A 455 27.73 5.84 -31.99
C ALA A 455 28.54 4.78 -32.74
N ALA A 456 28.14 4.42 -33.96
CA ALA A 456 29.03 3.71 -34.84
C ALA A 456 30.22 4.63 -35.12
N ASP A 457 31.45 4.13 -34.96
CA ASP A 457 32.62 4.83 -35.47
C ASP A 457 32.41 5.07 -36.95
N GLU A 458 32.44 6.35 -37.39
CA GLU A 458 32.35 6.74 -38.78
C GLU A 458 33.59 6.28 -39.59
#